data_78c5a00cbc8e1b7a930f71c7201ebda7
#
_entry.id   78c5a00cbc8e1b7a930f71c7201ebda7
#
_cell.length_a   1.000
_cell.length_b   1.000
_cell.length_c   1.000
_cell.angle_alpha   90.00
_cell.angle_beta   90.00
_cell.angle_gamma   90.00
#
_symmetry.space_group_name_H-M   'P 1'
#
loop_
_entity.id
_entity.type
_entity.pdbx_description
1 polymer ?
#
loop_
_entity_poly.entity_id
_entity_poly.type
_entity_poly.pdbx_seq_one_letter_code
_entity_poly.pdbx_strand_id
1 'polypeptide(L)'
;HDPSTELKFVFLLCEQLGLHQVTRYQAVEILERFMIRYIEKLYSARCTGSVKNAEKYGWGLLQVRIQDHFVLRIMSCVQIASKISFHYQIVNITMALKFLQSLGYSYKREDFLDSELLVLETLSFQVNVPSPFTHTEILLEVMGYNDPSVPVKNLHCISLKVLKFVYLMRNTIYENLLKITIENSTPSELQRAKFLSVKEDCMLLAVGVIGTSAIILNYTPWFKVVQQLASISGVTEESISEFSQVILKHIFPGANHEISSNVNRYSILSVH
;
A
#
# COMPACT_ATOMS: atom_id res chain seq x y z
N HIS A 1 16.79 -7.48 2.18
CA HIS A 1 15.73 -7.36 1.14
C HIS A 1 15.11 -5.99 1.26
N ASP A 2 15.04 -5.29 0.14
CA ASP A 2 14.36 -4.00 0.03
C ASP A 2 12.86 -4.29 -0.19
N PRO A 3 11.96 -3.86 0.73
CA PRO A 3 10.52 -4.07 0.58
C PRO A 3 9.95 -3.54 -0.75
N SER A 4 10.61 -2.52 -1.33
CA SER A 4 10.20 -1.99 -2.63
C SER A 4 10.39 -3.01 -3.78
N THR A 5 11.37 -3.90 -3.66
CA THR A 5 11.63 -4.96 -4.66
C THR A 5 10.56 -6.05 -4.59
N GLU A 6 10.10 -6.37 -3.40
CA GLU A 6 9.04 -7.36 -3.18
C GLU A 6 7.70 -6.87 -3.76
N LEU A 7 7.36 -5.62 -3.51
CA LEU A 7 6.16 -5.00 -4.07
C LEU A 7 6.20 -4.92 -5.60
N LYS A 8 7.36 -4.53 -6.17
CA LYS A 8 7.56 -4.56 -7.63
C LYS A 8 7.31 -5.95 -8.20
N PHE A 9 7.79 -6.97 -7.51
CA PHE A 9 7.59 -8.36 -7.94
C PHE A 9 6.12 -8.77 -7.91
N VAL A 10 5.38 -8.42 -6.85
CA VAL A 10 3.93 -8.68 -6.77
C VAL A 10 3.17 -7.98 -7.90
N PHE A 11 3.45 -6.69 -8.14
CA PHE A 11 2.81 -5.95 -9.23
C PHE A 11 3.10 -6.56 -10.59
N LEU A 12 4.37 -6.90 -10.86
CA LEU A 12 4.78 -7.52 -12.13
C LEU A 12 4.12 -8.89 -12.32
N LEU A 13 4.10 -9.71 -11.29
CA LEU A 13 3.47 -11.03 -11.29
C LEU A 13 1.97 -10.93 -11.60
N CYS A 14 1.27 -10.05 -10.92
CA CYS A 14 -0.15 -9.81 -11.18
C CYS A 14 -0.41 -9.27 -12.60
N GLU A 15 0.49 -8.45 -13.13
CA GLU A 15 0.41 -7.91 -14.48
C GLU A 15 0.60 -9.01 -15.53
N GLN A 16 1.59 -9.90 -15.36
CA GLN A 16 1.82 -11.04 -16.24
C GLN A 16 0.69 -12.07 -16.20
N LEU A 17 0.02 -12.21 -15.05
CA LEU A 17 -1.18 -13.02 -14.92
C LEU A 17 -2.45 -12.32 -15.45
N GLY A 18 -2.35 -11.09 -15.93
CA GLY A 18 -3.46 -10.30 -16.46
C GLY A 18 -4.51 -9.91 -15.42
N LEU A 19 -4.14 -9.88 -14.13
CA LEU A 19 -5.09 -9.63 -13.04
C LEU A 19 -5.51 -8.16 -13.00
N HIS A 20 -6.77 -7.95 -12.61
CA HIS A 20 -7.33 -6.61 -12.44
C HIS A 20 -6.60 -5.82 -11.34
N GLN A 21 -6.64 -4.49 -11.41
CA GLN A 21 -5.92 -3.63 -10.46
C GLN A 21 -6.35 -3.86 -9.02
N VAL A 22 -7.65 -4.01 -8.74
CA VAL A 22 -8.17 -4.35 -7.40
C VAL A 22 -7.44 -5.55 -6.83
N THR A 23 -7.32 -6.63 -7.61
CA THR A 23 -6.64 -7.87 -7.19
C THR A 23 -5.17 -7.64 -6.86
N ARG A 24 -4.49 -6.76 -7.63
CA ARG A 24 -3.07 -6.44 -7.40
C ARG A 24 -2.84 -5.78 -6.05
N TYR A 25 -3.63 -4.75 -5.73
CA TYR A 25 -3.54 -4.07 -4.43
C TYR A 25 -3.99 -4.96 -3.29
N GLN A 26 -5.04 -5.76 -3.49
CA GLN A 26 -5.48 -6.73 -2.49
C GLN A 26 -4.40 -7.78 -2.20
N ALA A 27 -3.68 -8.24 -3.21
CA ALA A 27 -2.57 -9.19 -3.04
C ALA A 27 -1.43 -8.58 -2.21
N VAL A 28 -1.11 -7.31 -2.43
CA VAL A 28 -0.12 -6.57 -1.63
C VAL A 28 -0.56 -6.46 -0.18
N GLU A 29 -1.79 -6.05 0.09
CA GLU A 29 -2.33 -5.91 1.45
C GLU A 29 -2.33 -7.27 2.20
N ILE A 30 -2.72 -8.34 1.52
CA ILE A 30 -2.68 -9.70 2.10
C ILE A 30 -1.23 -10.08 2.43
N LEU A 31 -0.28 -9.83 1.52
CA LEU A 31 1.12 -10.17 1.72
C LEU A 31 1.74 -9.38 2.88
N GLU A 32 1.57 -8.06 2.91
CA GLU A 32 2.13 -7.21 3.98
C GLU A 32 1.60 -7.63 5.35
N ARG A 33 0.29 -7.80 5.50
CA ARG A 33 -0.34 -8.25 6.73
C ARG A 33 0.08 -9.65 7.14
N PHE A 34 0.19 -10.57 6.17
CA PHE A 34 0.69 -11.91 6.41
C PHE A 34 2.12 -11.87 6.93
N MET A 35 3.02 -11.13 6.27
CA MET A 35 4.43 -11.06 6.66
C MET A 35 4.61 -10.51 8.08
N ILE A 36 3.91 -9.45 8.43
CA ILE A 36 3.95 -8.87 9.78
C ILE A 36 3.54 -9.92 10.82
N ARG A 37 2.35 -10.51 10.67
CA ARG A 37 1.83 -11.51 11.63
C ARG A 37 2.65 -12.81 11.65
N TYR A 38 3.18 -13.22 10.51
CA TYR A 38 4.01 -14.41 10.42
C TYR A 38 5.34 -14.22 11.17
N ILE A 39 5.98 -13.06 11.01
CA ILE A 39 7.20 -12.71 11.75
C ILE A 39 6.91 -12.62 13.26
N GLU A 40 5.83 -11.97 13.66
CA GLU A 40 5.41 -11.89 15.07
C GLU A 40 5.18 -13.29 15.68
N LYS A 41 4.51 -14.17 14.95
CA LYS A 41 4.26 -15.55 15.37
C LYS A 41 5.55 -16.36 15.54
N LEU A 42 6.49 -16.19 14.59
CA LEU A 42 7.79 -16.83 14.67
C LEU A 42 8.63 -16.30 15.85
N TYR A 43 8.56 -15.00 16.11
CA TYR A 43 9.24 -14.36 17.23
C TYR A 43 8.66 -14.79 18.59
N SER A 44 7.34 -14.79 18.71
CA SER A 44 6.63 -15.20 19.94
C SER A 44 6.88 -16.67 20.27
N ALA A 45 6.87 -17.56 19.28
CA ALA A 45 7.19 -18.99 19.46
C ALA A 45 8.62 -19.21 19.99
N ARG A 46 9.55 -18.31 19.67
CA ARG A 46 10.91 -18.29 20.20
C ARG A 46 10.96 -17.87 21.66
N CYS A 47 10.19 -16.85 22.05
CA CYS A 47 10.20 -16.31 23.43
C CYS A 47 9.53 -17.26 24.44
N THR A 48 8.60 -18.10 24.03
CA THR A 48 7.85 -19.02 24.90
C THR A 48 8.56 -20.34 25.22
N GLY A 49 9.84 -20.49 24.82
CA GLY A 49 10.71 -21.57 25.31
C GLY A 49 10.34 -22.99 24.83
N SER A 50 9.45 -23.17 23.88
CA SER A 50 9.13 -24.48 23.29
C SER A 50 10.30 -25.11 22.53
N VAL A 51 11.39 -24.38 22.33
CA VAL A 51 12.60 -24.89 21.68
C VAL A 51 13.78 -24.63 22.59
N LYS A 52 14.16 -25.64 23.38
CA LYS A 52 15.34 -25.65 24.30
C LYS A 52 16.69 -25.37 23.62
N ASN A 53 16.73 -25.04 22.34
CA ASN A 53 17.93 -24.70 21.56
C ASN A 53 17.85 -23.31 20.90
N ALA A 54 16.95 -22.42 21.35
CA ALA A 54 16.68 -21.13 20.71
C ALA A 54 17.88 -20.15 20.73
N GLU A 55 18.81 -20.28 21.67
CA GLU A 55 19.99 -19.40 21.74
C GLU A 55 21.06 -19.71 20.69
N LYS A 56 21.06 -20.92 20.12
CA LYS A 56 22.08 -21.36 19.16
C LYS A 56 21.71 -21.07 17.70
N TYR A 57 20.44 -20.75 17.44
CA TYR A 57 19.94 -20.51 16.09
C TYR A 57 19.48 -19.04 15.94
N GLY A 58 20.48 -18.17 15.71
CA GLY A 58 20.29 -16.73 15.61
C GLY A 58 19.34 -16.30 14.49
N TRP A 59 19.20 -14.98 14.37
CA TRP A 59 18.43 -14.26 13.35
C TRP A 59 18.56 -14.84 11.93
N GLY A 60 19.75 -15.41 11.58
CA GLY A 60 20.00 -16.03 10.27
C GLY A 60 19.06 -17.20 9.93
N LEU A 61 18.70 -18.05 10.91
CA LEU A 61 17.76 -19.16 10.65
C LEU A 61 16.34 -18.70 10.47
N LEU A 62 15.95 -17.61 11.13
CA LEU A 62 14.66 -16.96 10.93
C LEU A 62 14.58 -16.37 9.51
N GLN A 63 15.64 -15.72 9.07
CA GLN A 63 15.75 -15.20 7.71
C GLN A 63 15.64 -16.32 6.67
N VAL A 64 16.34 -17.43 6.87
CA VAL A 64 16.26 -18.59 5.98
C VAL A 64 14.81 -19.13 5.92
N ARG A 65 14.12 -19.27 7.06
CA ARG A 65 12.73 -19.71 7.10
C ARG A 65 11.75 -18.76 6.42
N ILE A 66 12.00 -17.45 6.51
CA ILE A 66 11.19 -16.44 5.84
C ILE A 66 11.46 -16.49 4.33
N GLN A 67 12.73 -16.63 3.93
CA GLN A 67 13.13 -16.70 2.53
C GLN A 67 12.72 -18.02 1.86
N ASP A 68 12.73 -19.09 2.64
CA ASP A 68 12.27 -20.38 2.16
C ASP A 68 10.80 -20.31 1.78
N HIS A 69 10.48 -20.71 0.56
CA HIS A 69 9.13 -20.64 -0.01
C HIS A 69 8.53 -19.21 -0.15
N PHE A 70 9.34 -18.14 -0.05
CA PHE A 70 8.82 -16.78 -0.11
C PHE A 70 8.02 -16.50 -1.40
N VAL A 71 8.54 -16.93 -2.55
CA VAL A 71 7.86 -16.78 -3.84
C VAL A 71 6.56 -17.58 -3.88
N LEU A 72 6.55 -18.77 -3.27
CA LEU A 72 5.33 -19.58 -3.13
C LEU A 72 4.27 -18.85 -2.29
N ARG A 73 4.67 -18.17 -1.21
CA ARG A 73 3.77 -17.39 -0.35
C ARG A 73 3.21 -16.17 -1.07
N ILE A 74 4.04 -15.47 -1.85
CA ILE A 74 3.57 -14.38 -2.72
C ILE A 74 2.49 -14.90 -3.66
N MET A 75 2.75 -16.03 -4.34
CA MET A 75 1.78 -16.60 -5.27
C MET A 75 0.48 -17.04 -4.55
N SER A 76 0.57 -17.58 -3.33
CA SER A 76 -0.60 -17.90 -2.51
C SER A 76 -1.42 -16.64 -2.17
N CYS A 77 -0.76 -15.54 -1.81
CA CYS A 77 -1.44 -14.26 -1.56
C CYS A 77 -2.14 -13.73 -2.83
N VAL A 78 -1.49 -13.82 -3.98
CA VAL A 78 -2.08 -13.43 -5.28
C VAL A 78 -3.29 -14.31 -5.62
N GLN A 79 -3.19 -15.62 -5.39
CA GLN A 79 -4.30 -16.53 -5.62
C GLN A 79 -5.49 -16.21 -4.71
N ILE A 80 -5.26 -16.03 -3.40
CA ILE A 80 -6.31 -15.65 -2.45
C ILE A 80 -6.96 -14.33 -2.90
N ALA A 81 -6.16 -13.32 -3.24
CA ALA A 81 -6.66 -12.04 -3.74
C ALA A 81 -7.54 -12.20 -4.97
N SER A 82 -7.14 -13.06 -5.93
CA SER A 82 -7.92 -13.30 -7.13
C SER A 82 -9.27 -13.97 -6.85
N LYS A 83 -9.35 -14.81 -5.82
CA LYS A 83 -10.60 -15.46 -5.41
C LYS A 83 -11.57 -14.50 -4.75
N ILE A 84 -11.07 -13.54 -3.95
CA ILE A 84 -11.92 -12.63 -3.17
C ILE A 84 -12.29 -11.33 -3.90
N SER A 85 -11.58 -10.97 -4.97
CA SER A 85 -11.82 -9.72 -5.70
C SER A 85 -13.05 -9.77 -6.62
N PHE A 86 -13.74 -10.89 -6.73
CA PHE A 86 -14.95 -11.10 -7.55
C PHE A 86 -14.79 -10.72 -9.04
N HIS A 87 -13.57 -10.69 -9.55
CA HIS A 87 -13.28 -10.47 -10.96
C HIS A 87 -13.15 -11.80 -11.72
N TYR A 88 -13.37 -11.76 -13.02
CA TYR A 88 -13.44 -12.95 -13.88
C TYR A 88 -12.15 -13.79 -13.93
N GLN A 89 -11.01 -13.21 -13.58
CA GLN A 89 -9.74 -13.91 -13.60
C GLN A 89 -9.36 -14.43 -12.22
N ILE A 90 -9.69 -15.72 -12.00
CA ILE A 90 -9.26 -16.46 -10.80
C ILE A 90 -8.02 -17.26 -11.13
N VAL A 91 -6.96 -17.07 -10.34
CA VAL A 91 -5.75 -17.87 -10.43
C VAL A 91 -6.01 -19.22 -9.78
N ASN A 92 -6.15 -20.27 -10.57
CA ASN A 92 -6.25 -21.63 -10.03
C ASN A 92 -4.85 -22.23 -9.77
N ILE A 93 -4.80 -23.31 -8.98
CA ILE A 93 -3.53 -23.93 -8.56
C ILE A 93 -2.69 -24.39 -9.75
N THR A 94 -3.31 -24.96 -10.79
CA THR A 94 -2.59 -25.41 -11.99
C THR A 94 -1.92 -24.27 -12.71
N MET A 95 -2.61 -23.15 -12.84
CA MET A 95 -2.11 -21.90 -13.42
C MET A 95 -0.95 -21.33 -12.59
N ALA A 96 -1.12 -21.27 -11.27
CA ALA A 96 -0.09 -20.82 -10.35
C ALA A 96 1.19 -21.68 -10.41
N LEU A 97 1.05 -23.00 -10.39
CA LEU A 97 2.20 -23.91 -10.47
C LEU A 97 2.92 -23.84 -11.82
N LYS A 98 2.19 -23.75 -12.94
CA LYS A 98 2.78 -23.56 -14.26
C LYS A 98 3.56 -22.23 -14.33
N PHE A 99 3.00 -21.17 -13.76
CA PHE A 99 3.66 -19.88 -13.72
C PHE A 99 4.94 -19.92 -12.87
N LEU A 100 4.88 -20.53 -11.67
CA LEU A 100 6.06 -20.72 -10.82
C LEU A 100 7.14 -21.55 -11.52
N GLN A 101 6.74 -22.59 -12.26
CA GLN A 101 7.65 -23.41 -13.04
C GLN A 101 8.33 -22.59 -14.14
N SER A 102 7.64 -21.68 -14.80
CA SER A 102 8.25 -20.78 -15.81
C SER A 102 9.29 -19.82 -15.20
N LEU A 103 9.20 -19.55 -13.90
CA LEU A 103 10.18 -18.76 -13.14
C LEU A 103 11.33 -19.62 -12.55
N GLY A 104 11.34 -20.94 -12.83
CA GLY A 104 12.37 -21.86 -12.33
C GLY A 104 12.05 -22.50 -10.97
N TYR A 105 10.87 -22.29 -10.42
CA TYR A 105 10.44 -22.88 -9.14
C TYR A 105 9.61 -24.13 -9.38
N SER A 106 9.96 -25.23 -8.73
CA SER A 106 9.23 -26.50 -8.81
C SER A 106 8.61 -26.83 -7.46
N TYR A 107 7.31 -26.63 -7.36
CA TYR A 107 6.51 -26.96 -6.16
C TYR A 107 5.46 -28.02 -6.51
N LYS A 108 5.13 -28.86 -5.53
CA LYS A 108 4.01 -29.80 -5.62
C LYS A 108 2.69 -29.08 -5.30
N ARG A 109 1.59 -29.73 -5.68
CA ARG A 109 0.25 -29.24 -5.36
C ARG A 109 0.03 -29.12 -3.84
N GLU A 110 0.56 -30.06 -3.08
CA GLU A 110 0.48 -30.11 -1.62
C GLU A 110 1.20 -28.91 -1.00
N ASP A 111 2.42 -28.60 -1.46
CA ASP A 111 3.21 -27.45 -0.98
C ASP A 111 2.44 -26.13 -1.18
N PHE A 112 1.71 -26.03 -2.31
CA PHE A 112 0.92 -24.84 -2.62
C PHE A 112 -0.30 -24.71 -1.70
N LEU A 113 -1.01 -25.81 -1.46
CA LEU A 113 -2.16 -25.85 -0.56
C LEU A 113 -1.76 -25.53 0.88
N ASP A 114 -0.65 -26.09 1.34
CA ASP A 114 -0.11 -25.82 2.68
C ASP A 114 0.30 -24.34 2.82
N SER A 115 0.87 -23.77 1.75
CA SER A 115 1.20 -22.35 1.73
C SER A 115 -0.05 -21.45 1.76
N GLU A 116 -1.08 -21.79 0.99
CA GLU A 116 -2.36 -21.05 1.01
C GLU A 116 -3.01 -21.14 2.39
N LEU A 117 -3.07 -22.32 2.99
CA LEU A 117 -3.64 -22.54 4.31
C LEU A 117 -2.87 -21.76 5.38
N LEU A 118 -1.53 -21.76 5.33
CA LEU A 118 -0.70 -21.00 6.27
C LEU A 118 -0.98 -19.50 6.19
N VAL A 119 -1.18 -18.94 5.00
CA VAL A 119 -1.55 -17.52 4.84
C VAL A 119 -2.92 -17.27 5.48
N LEU A 120 -3.91 -18.08 5.19
CA LEU A 120 -5.26 -17.95 5.72
C LEU A 120 -5.30 -18.05 7.26
N GLU A 121 -4.65 -19.06 7.83
CA GLU A 121 -4.58 -19.27 9.28
C GLU A 121 -3.81 -18.15 9.98
N THR A 122 -2.72 -17.67 9.39
CA THR A 122 -1.93 -16.55 9.96
C THR A 122 -2.75 -15.27 10.02
N LEU A 123 -3.63 -15.06 9.03
CA LEU A 123 -4.54 -13.92 8.98
C LEU A 123 -5.88 -14.18 9.69
N SER A 124 -6.05 -15.35 10.34
CA SER A 124 -7.32 -15.75 10.97
C SER A 124 -8.48 -15.68 9.99
N PHE A 125 -8.24 -16.00 8.72
CA PHE A 125 -9.18 -15.95 7.59
C PHE A 125 -9.71 -14.54 7.26
N GLN A 126 -9.17 -13.50 7.89
CA GLN A 126 -9.55 -12.10 7.63
C GLN A 126 -8.74 -11.53 6.47
N VAL A 127 -9.04 -11.98 5.26
CA VAL A 127 -8.32 -11.60 4.03
C VAL A 127 -8.97 -10.45 3.26
N ASN A 128 -10.28 -10.25 3.43
CA ASN A 128 -11.01 -9.18 2.76
C ASN A 128 -11.00 -7.91 3.63
N VAL A 129 -10.01 -7.06 3.43
CA VAL A 129 -9.91 -5.75 4.09
C VAL A 129 -9.92 -4.65 3.03
N PRO A 130 -10.52 -3.48 3.34
CA PRO A 130 -10.43 -2.33 2.46
C PRO A 130 -8.98 -1.94 2.22
N SER A 131 -8.62 -1.73 0.96
CA SER A 131 -7.30 -1.26 0.55
C SER A 131 -7.33 0.25 0.26
N PRO A 132 -6.19 0.94 0.24
CA PRO A 132 -6.12 2.33 -0.23
C PRO A 132 -6.69 2.51 -1.64
N PHE A 133 -6.57 1.49 -2.49
CA PHE A 133 -7.18 1.47 -3.81
C PHE A 133 -8.71 1.57 -3.70
N THR A 134 -9.33 0.71 -2.88
CA THR A 134 -10.78 0.69 -2.67
C THR A 134 -11.29 2.02 -2.10
N HIS A 135 -10.58 2.59 -1.12
CA HIS A 135 -10.92 3.92 -0.60
C HIS A 135 -10.82 5.01 -1.66
N THR A 136 -9.78 4.97 -2.51
CA THR A 136 -9.64 5.93 -3.62
C THR A 136 -10.81 5.87 -4.59
N GLU A 137 -11.25 4.66 -4.96
CA GLU A 137 -12.40 4.50 -5.86
C GLU A 137 -13.70 5.02 -5.24
N ILE A 138 -13.98 4.64 -3.99
CA ILE A 138 -15.19 5.07 -3.27
C ILE A 138 -15.20 6.61 -3.11
N LEU A 139 -14.10 7.21 -2.70
CA LEU A 139 -14.02 8.66 -2.53
C LEU A 139 -14.25 9.41 -3.84
N LEU A 140 -13.66 8.95 -4.94
CA LEU A 140 -13.87 9.55 -6.26
C LEU A 140 -15.32 9.39 -6.74
N GLU A 141 -15.95 8.25 -6.48
CA GLU A 141 -17.35 8.01 -6.82
C GLU A 141 -18.27 8.97 -6.05
N VAL A 142 -18.06 9.10 -4.72
CA VAL A 142 -18.84 10.01 -3.88
C VAL A 142 -18.62 11.46 -4.28
N MET A 143 -17.38 11.86 -4.59
CA MET A 143 -17.08 13.21 -5.08
C MET A 143 -17.81 13.52 -6.38
N GLY A 144 -17.79 12.59 -7.34
CA GLY A 144 -18.47 12.77 -8.63
C GLY A 144 -20.00 12.81 -8.51
N TYR A 145 -20.55 12.08 -7.52
CA TYR A 145 -21.98 12.16 -7.22
C TYR A 145 -22.36 13.51 -6.61
N ASN A 146 -21.53 14.03 -5.69
CA ASN A 146 -21.79 15.31 -5.01
C ASN A 146 -21.55 16.51 -5.93
N ASP A 147 -20.59 16.44 -6.83
CA ASP A 147 -20.26 17.52 -7.78
C ASP A 147 -19.94 16.95 -9.17
N PRO A 148 -20.92 16.95 -10.10
CA PRO A 148 -20.72 16.46 -11.46
C PRO A 148 -19.66 17.23 -12.27
N SER A 149 -19.21 18.42 -11.81
CA SER A 149 -18.16 19.18 -12.47
C SER A 149 -16.76 18.62 -12.23
N VAL A 150 -16.59 17.74 -11.22
CA VAL A 150 -15.33 17.09 -10.90
C VAL A 150 -14.96 16.10 -12.02
N PRO A 151 -13.76 16.19 -12.61
CA PRO A 151 -13.33 15.31 -13.70
C PRO A 151 -12.89 13.94 -13.13
N VAL A 152 -13.83 13.18 -12.56
CA VAL A 152 -13.58 11.92 -11.83
C VAL A 152 -12.77 10.92 -12.67
N LYS A 153 -13.05 10.78 -13.96
CA LYS A 153 -12.34 9.85 -14.84
C LYS A 153 -10.85 10.19 -14.96
N ASN A 154 -10.53 11.47 -15.08
CA ASN A 154 -9.15 11.92 -15.18
C ASN A 154 -8.43 11.81 -13.83
N LEU A 155 -9.12 12.20 -12.74
CA LEU A 155 -8.61 12.01 -11.38
C LEU A 155 -8.34 10.54 -11.09
N HIS A 156 -9.26 9.65 -11.41
CA HIS A 156 -9.09 8.21 -11.25
C HIS A 156 -7.85 7.69 -12.00
N CYS A 157 -7.70 8.04 -13.28
CA CYS A 157 -6.57 7.61 -14.08
C CYS A 157 -5.21 8.04 -13.49
N ILE A 158 -5.11 9.28 -12.97
CA ILE A 158 -3.89 9.77 -12.34
C ILE A 158 -3.72 9.19 -10.95
N SER A 159 -4.79 9.08 -10.15
CA SER A 159 -4.74 8.51 -8.81
C SER A 159 -4.18 7.10 -8.81
N LEU A 160 -4.51 6.27 -9.79
CA LEU A 160 -3.94 4.93 -9.91
C LEU A 160 -2.43 4.93 -10.16
N LYS A 161 -1.93 5.89 -10.95
CA LYS A 161 -0.49 6.05 -11.19
C LYS A 161 0.23 6.57 -9.94
N VAL A 162 -0.35 7.56 -9.28
CA VAL A 162 0.17 8.12 -8.04
C VAL A 162 0.17 7.06 -6.94
N LEU A 163 -0.91 6.31 -6.79
CA LEU A 163 -1.00 5.23 -5.81
C LEU A 163 0.09 4.17 -6.02
N LYS A 164 0.26 3.69 -7.27
CA LYS A 164 1.35 2.76 -7.60
C LYS A 164 2.71 3.35 -7.25
N PHE A 165 2.95 4.61 -7.56
CA PHE A 165 4.19 5.31 -7.22
C PHE A 165 4.42 5.35 -5.70
N VAL A 166 3.38 5.71 -4.92
CA VAL A 166 3.47 5.75 -3.46
C VAL A 166 3.79 4.38 -2.88
N TYR A 167 3.17 3.31 -3.35
CA TYR A 167 3.53 1.96 -2.91
C TYR A 167 5.00 1.62 -3.16
N LEU A 168 5.54 1.99 -4.32
CA LEU A 168 6.93 1.73 -4.67
C LEU A 168 7.94 2.58 -3.89
N MET A 169 7.53 3.77 -3.43
CA MET A 169 8.36 4.75 -2.72
C MET A 169 7.92 4.92 -1.25
N ARG A 170 7.10 3.99 -0.73
CA ARG A 170 6.40 4.12 0.55
C ARG A 170 7.32 4.55 1.69
N ASN A 171 8.43 3.85 1.87
CA ASN A 171 9.35 4.14 2.97
C ASN A 171 9.90 5.57 2.90
N THR A 172 10.36 6.00 1.73
CA THR A 172 10.94 7.33 1.54
C THR A 172 9.91 8.44 1.73
N ILE A 173 8.70 8.25 1.20
CA ILE A 173 7.60 9.22 1.32
C ILE A 173 7.19 9.38 2.79
N TYR A 174 6.95 8.27 3.50
CA TYR A 174 6.53 8.32 4.90
C TYR A 174 7.66 8.76 5.85
N GLU A 175 8.93 8.48 5.57
CA GLU A 175 10.05 9.03 6.33
C GLU A 175 10.14 10.56 6.19
N ASN A 176 9.88 11.08 4.99
CA ASN A 176 9.85 12.53 4.78
C ASN A 176 8.63 13.18 5.43
N LEU A 177 7.46 12.52 5.38
CA LEU A 177 6.28 12.99 6.11
C LEU A 177 6.57 13.06 7.61
N LEU A 178 7.17 12.01 8.19
CA LEU A 178 7.56 12.01 9.61
C LEU A 178 8.52 13.16 9.93
N LYS A 179 9.55 13.39 9.12
CA LYS A 179 10.50 14.49 9.33
C LYS A 179 9.82 15.86 9.34
N ILE A 180 8.87 16.08 8.46
CA ILE A 180 8.10 17.34 8.41
C ILE A 180 7.28 17.48 9.70
N THR A 181 6.57 16.45 10.11
CA THR A 181 5.72 16.43 11.32
C THR A 181 6.51 16.74 12.61
N ILE A 182 7.80 16.40 12.66
CA ILE A 182 8.67 16.66 13.82
C ILE A 182 9.67 17.80 13.59
N GLU A 183 9.34 18.73 12.69
CA GLU A 183 10.15 19.93 12.38
C GLU A 183 11.61 19.60 12.02
N ASN A 184 11.83 18.55 11.24
CA ASN A 184 13.14 18.09 10.77
C ASN A 184 14.12 17.63 11.88
N SER A 185 13.65 17.37 13.08
CA SER A 185 14.43 16.73 14.13
C SER A 185 14.67 15.23 13.84
N THR A 186 15.61 14.60 14.54
CA THR A 186 15.79 13.15 14.44
C THR A 186 14.67 12.42 15.20
N PRO A 187 13.86 11.58 14.53
CA PRO A 187 12.73 10.92 15.18
C PRO A 187 13.21 9.95 16.28
N SER A 188 12.63 10.05 17.46
CA SER A 188 12.81 9.06 18.52
C SER A 188 12.11 7.73 18.15
N GLU A 189 12.51 6.64 18.81
CA GLU A 189 11.84 5.33 18.61
C GLU A 189 10.34 5.39 18.94
N LEU A 190 9.96 6.15 19.97
CA LEU A 190 8.57 6.33 20.36
C LEU A 190 7.78 7.09 19.29
N GLN A 191 8.36 8.11 18.65
CA GLN A 191 7.74 8.84 17.54
C GLN A 191 7.59 7.94 16.33
N ARG A 192 8.59 7.12 16.00
CA ARG A 192 8.51 6.11 14.93
C ARG A 192 7.39 5.09 15.20
N ALA A 193 7.29 4.60 16.43
CA ALA A 193 6.24 3.66 16.82
C ALA A 193 4.84 4.27 16.71
N LYS A 194 4.64 5.50 17.17
CA LYS A 194 3.37 6.22 17.00
C LYS A 194 3.03 6.50 15.54
N PHE A 195 4.03 6.73 14.70
CA PHE A 195 3.84 7.00 13.28
C PHE A 195 3.45 5.75 12.47
N LEU A 196 3.55 4.55 13.04
CA LEU A 196 3.07 3.33 12.38
C LEU A 196 1.58 3.41 12.05
N SER A 197 0.75 3.98 12.94
CA SER A 197 -0.68 4.16 12.67
C SER A 197 -0.94 5.06 11.45
N VAL A 198 -0.09 6.05 11.20
CA VAL A 198 -0.16 6.92 10.02
C VAL A 198 0.18 6.15 8.75
N LYS A 199 1.16 5.23 8.82
CA LYS A 199 1.53 4.37 7.69
C LYS A 199 0.46 3.34 7.33
N GLU A 200 -0.35 2.93 8.32
CA GLU A 200 -1.43 1.95 8.17
C GLU A 200 -2.77 2.61 7.81
N ASP A 201 -2.85 3.94 7.85
CA ASP A 201 -4.07 4.68 7.52
C ASP A 201 -4.33 4.69 6.02
N CYS A 202 -5.16 3.75 5.58
CA CYS A 202 -5.59 3.62 4.19
C CYS A 202 -6.41 4.82 3.71
N MET A 203 -7.17 5.47 4.59
CA MET A 203 -7.98 6.63 4.25
C MET A 203 -7.09 7.85 4.00
N LEU A 204 -6.13 8.11 4.89
CA LEU A 204 -5.16 9.19 4.72
C LEU A 204 -4.37 9.03 3.41
N LEU A 205 -3.94 7.79 3.09
CA LEU A 205 -3.26 7.53 1.83
C LEU A 205 -4.15 7.81 0.62
N ALA A 206 -5.40 7.39 0.66
CA ALA A 206 -6.33 7.60 -0.45
C ALA A 206 -6.61 9.10 -0.70
N VAL A 207 -6.87 9.88 0.35
CA VAL A 207 -7.11 11.33 0.20
C VAL A 207 -5.85 12.07 -0.26
N GLY A 208 -4.66 11.70 0.23
CA GLY A 208 -3.38 12.25 -0.22
C GLY A 208 -3.11 11.97 -1.70
N VAL A 209 -3.42 10.77 -2.16
CA VAL A 209 -3.31 10.36 -3.58
C VAL A 209 -4.24 11.18 -4.46
N ILE A 210 -5.51 11.34 -4.07
CA ILE A 210 -6.49 12.12 -4.84
C ILE A 210 -6.10 13.60 -4.86
N GLY A 211 -5.71 14.17 -3.71
CA GLY A 211 -5.24 15.54 -3.59
C GLY A 211 -4.03 15.82 -4.50
N THR A 212 -3.03 14.93 -4.49
CA THR A 212 -1.87 14.99 -5.39
C THR A 212 -2.31 14.94 -6.86
N SER A 213 -3.25 14.06 -7.18
CA SER A 213 -3.75 13.89 -8.55
C SER A 213 -4.47 15.13 -9.07
N ALA A 214 -5.21 15.81 -8.20
CA ALA A 214 -5.86 17.06 -8.53
C ALA A 214 -4.83 18.19 -8.82
N ILE A 215 -3.72 18.22 -8.07
CA ILE A 215 -2.63 19.17 -8.35
C ILE A 215 -1.98 18.86 -9.71
N ILE A 216 -1.68 17.59 -9.99
CA ILE A 216 -1.06 17.16 -11.25
C ILE A 216 -1.95 17.51 -12.45
N LEU A 217 -3.26 17.37 -12.30
CA LEU A 217 -4.23 17.78 -13.34
C LEU A 217 -4.35 19.30 -13.50
N ASN A 218 -3.69 20.06 -12.64
CA ASN A 218 -3.88 21.52 -12.56
C ASN A 218 -5.38 21.89 -12.47
N TYR A 219 -6.14 21.06 -11.73
CA TYR A 219 -7.57 21.26 -11.54
C TYR A 219 -7.80 22.43 -10.58
N THR A 220 -8.30 23.50 -11.13
CA THR A 220 -8.71 24.66 -10.35
C THR A 220 -10.23 24.67 -10.18
N PRO A 221 -10.76 24.72 -8.96
CA PRO A 221 -10.04 25.03 -7.71
C PRO A 221 -9.65 23.77 -6.90
N TRP A 222 -8.35 23.51 -6.75
CA TRP A 222 -7.81 22.40 -5.96
C TRP A 222 -8.33 22.39 -4.50
N PHE A 223 -8.50 23.55 -3.88
CA PHE A 223 -8.98 23.65 -2.50
C PHE A 223 -10.39 23.06 -2.32
N LYS A 224 -11.28 23.13 -3.34
CA LYS A 224 -12.60 22.49 -3.27
C LYS A 224 -12.48 20.97 -3.22
N VAL A 225 -11.51 20.39 -3.92
CA VAL A 225 -11.23 18.95 -3.86
C VAL A 225 -10.82 18.57 -2.43
N VAL A 226 -9.91 19.35 -1.82
CA VAL A 226 -9.46 19.10 -0.44
C VAL A 226 -10.62 19.25 0.55
N GLN A 227 -11.45 20.27 0.43
CA GLN A 227 -12.64 20.46 1.28
C GLN A 227 -13.64 19.31 1.15
N GLN A 228 -13.92 18.87 -0.07
CA GLN A 228 -14.79 17.71 -0.29
C GLN A 228 -14.20 16.44 0.31
N LEU A 229 -12.92 16.18 0.09
CA LEU A 229 -12.23 15.03 0.67
C LEU A 229 -12.27 15.08 2.20
N ALA A 230 -12.00 16.22 2.82
CA ALA A 230 -12.07 16.39 4.26
C ALA A 230 -13.48 16.13 4.81
N SER A 231 -14.50 16.67 4.14
CA SER A 231 -15.90 16.46 4.53
C SER A 231 -16.33 15.00 4.44
N ILE A 232 -15.88 14.26 3.42
CA ILE A 232 -16.28 12.87 3.19
C ILE A 232 -15.47 11.91 4.09
N SER A 233 -14.17 12.14 4.24
CA SER A 233 -13.26 11.21 4.92
C SER A 233 -13.11 11.48 6.42
N GLY A 234 -13.39 12.70 6.87
CA GLY A 234 -13.08 13.15 8.23
C GLY A 234 -11.59 13.47 8.46
N VAL A 235 -10.75 13.38 7.43
CA VAL A 235 -9.34 13.80 7.50
C VAL A 235 -9.26 15.32 7.36
N THR A 236 -8.43 15.99 8.15
CA THR A 236 -8.31 17.46 8.11
C THR A 236 -7.73 17.95 6.79
N GLU A 237 -8.15 19.13 6.33
CA GLU A 237 -7.64 19.76 5.12
C GLU A 237 -6.11 19.96 5.16
N GLU A 238 -5.57 20.28 6.33
CA GLU A 238 -4.13 20.39 6.57
C GLU A 238 -3.41 19.08 6.28
N SER A 239 -3.87 17.98 6.89
CA SER A 239 -3.25 16.66 6.70
C SER A 239 -3.30 16.20 5.23
N ILE A 240 -4.42 16.45 4.54
CA ILE A 240 -4.57 16.15 3.11
C ILE A 240 -3.57 16.97 2.30
N SER A 241 -3.47 18.27 2.59
CA SER A 241 -2.60 19.20 1.88
C SER A 241 -1.12 18.86 2.08
N GLU A 242 -0.70 18.62 3.33
CA GLU A 242 0.66 18.24 3.66
C GLU A 242 1.07 16.95 2.98
N PHE A 243 0.24 15.92 3.08
CA PHE A 243 0.57 14.62 2.50
C PHE A 243 0.60 14.69 0.98
N SER A 244 -0.34 15.40 0.35
CA SER A 244 -0.35 15.62 -1.10
C SER A 244 0.92 16.31 -1.57
N GLN A 245 1.41 17.31 -0.84
CA GLN A 245 2.66 18.02 -1.18
C GLN A 245 3.88 17.11 -1.01
N VAL A 246 3.92 16.28 0.03
CA VAL A 246 5.02 15.32 0.23
C VAL A 246 5.09 14.34 -0.94
N ILE A 247 3.96 13.76 -1.35
CA ILE A 247 3.90 12.86 -2.51
C ILE A 247 4.37 13.59 -3.77
N LEU A 248 3.86 14.81 -4.01
CA LEU A 248 4.17 15.59 -5.20
C LEU A 248 5.67 15.92 -5.32
N LYS A 249 6.34 16.27 -4.21
CA LYS A 249 7.79 16.52 -4.17
C LYS A 249 8.61 15.31 -4.57
N HIS A 250 8.12 14.10 -4.30
CA HIS A 250 8.79 12.87 -4.73
C HIS A 250 8.56 12.54 -6.20
N ILE A 251 7.39 12.91 -6.74
CA ILE A 251 7.09 12.71 -8.17
C ILE A 251 7.90 13.72 -9.01
N PHE A 252 8.05 14.97 -8.54
CA PHE A 252 8.74 16.05 -9.23
C PHE A 252 9.85 16.68 -8.36
N PRO A 253 11.01 16.04 -8.20
CA PRO A 253 12.07 16.50 -7.30
C PRO A 253 12.64 17.90 -7.64
N GLY A 254 12.44 18.40 -8.87
CA GLY A 254 12.94 19.70 -9.34
C GLY A 254 11.92 20.84 -9.33
N ALA A 255 10.65 20.59 -9.05
CA ALA A 255 9.57 21.58 -9.22
C ALA A 255 9.31 22.46 -7.98
N ASN A 256 10.29 22.63 -7.10
CA ASN A 256 10.12 23.21 -5.76
C ASN A 256 9.65 24.67 -5.71
N HIS A 257 9.68 25.45 -6.80
CA HIS A 257 9.31 26.86 -6.76
C HIS A 257 7.97 27.23 -7.40
N GLU A 258 7.56 26.57 -8.47
CA GLU A 258 6.33 26.96 -9.16
C GLU A 258 5.05 26.36 -8.57
N ILE A 259 5.15 25.12 -8.05
CA ILE A 259 3.99 24.40 -7.51
C ILE A 259 3.64 24.88 -6.11
N SER A 260 4.64 25.17 -5.25
CA SER A 260 4.42 25.79 -3.94
C SER A 260 3.80 27.18 -4.03
N SER A 261 4.15 28.00 -5.04
CA SER A 261 3.59 29.34 -5.22
C SER A 261 2.13 29.29 -5.66
N ASN A 262 1.71 28.29 -6.41
CA ASN A 262 0.31 28.11 -6.79
C ASN A 262 -0.55 27.61 -5.62
N VAL A 263 -0.05 26.67 -4.83
CA VAL A 263 -0.77 26.18 -3.64
C VAL A 263 -0.87 27.27 -2.55
N ASN A 264 0.21 28.03 -2.30
CA ASN A 264 0.19 29.13 -1.34
C ASN A 264 -0.63 30.36 -1.79
N ARG A 265 -0.75 30.62 -3.10
CA ARG A 265 -1.63 31.69 -3.60
C ARG A 265 -3.11 31.46 -3.29
N TYR A 266 -3.53 30.20 -3.20
CA TYR A 266 -4.94 29.87 -2.91
C TYR A 266 -5.26 29.82 -1.41
N SER A 267 -4.29 29.55 -0.54
CA SER A 267 -4.48 29.62 0.92
C SER A 267 -4.60 31.07 1.43
N ILE A 268 -4.04 32.05 0.72
CA ILE A 268 -4.12 33.46 1.08
C ILE A 268 -5.44 34.13 0.61
N LEU A 269 -6.10 33.56 -0.40
CA LEU A 269 -7.37 34.08 -0.91
C LEU A 269 -8.61 33.59 -0.18
N SER A 270 -8.47 32.63 0.75
CA SER A 270 -9.58 32.09 1.56
C SER A 270 -9.76 32.78 2.92
N VAL A 271 -9.04 33.87 3.20
CA VAL A 271 -9.07 34.64 4.47
C VAL A 271 -9.71 36.02 4.31
N HIS A 272 -10.53 36.22 3.24
CA HIS A 272 -11.35 37.44 3.16
C HIS A 272 -12.78 37.15 2.80
#